data_97088714ac5f0204acead58a3812fb03
#
_entry.id   97088714ac5f0204acead58a3812fb03
#
_cell.length_a   1.000
_cell.length_b   1.000
_cell.length_c   1.000
_cell.angle_alpha   90.00
_cell.angle_beta   90.00
_cell.angle_gamma   90.00
#
_symmetry.space_group_name_H-M   'P 1'
#
loop_
_entity.id
_entity.type
_entity.pdbx_description
1 polymer ?
#
loop_
_entity_poly.entity_id
_entity_poly.type
_entity_poly.pdbx_seq_one_letter_code
_entity_poly.pdbx_strand_id
1 'polypeptide(L)'
;LFALALFLASCDDDSPTGSNSTTTTTAPASPSPANSFLRAAPMAFDARTVDVVVNGASGSQTIGAISYGQVSQYLELDAAEYRVQFFPVGNRTAPLAETTVTLSADQAMTAALVGASAVDIAILEDDRIESSASAGVAMANTIPDFPAPLDAVILNGPTLFENVGYLETTDATEVIPGNYTIQLRRAGTSEAVATSTGLDLAAGTNYTIFAVGSLAHGDMRVVIASAP
;
A
#
# COMPACT_ATOMS: atom_id res chain seq x y z
N LEU A 1 -89.07 13.22 -31.98
CA LEU A 1 -88.90 13.79 -33.37
C LEU A 1 -87.48 13.42 -33.82
N PHE A 2 -87.43 12.51 -34.80
CA PHE A 2 -86.56 12.42 -35.96
C PHE A 2 -85.07 12.79 -35.76
N ALA A 3 -84.10 12.09 -36.25
CA ALA A 3 -84.05 11.21 -37.43
C ALA A 3 -82.78 10.31 -37.32
N LEU A 4 -83.00 9.10 -37.81
CA LEU A 4 -82.09 8.10 -38.28
C LEU A 4 -81.17 8.59 -39.39
N ALA A 5 -79.89 8.33 -39.33
CA ALA A 5 -79.07 8.22 -40.55
C ALA A 5 -78.03 7.11 -40.36
N LEU A 6 -78.23 6.06 -41.08
CA LEU A 6 -77.40 4.89 -41.39
C LEU A 6 -76.44 5.30 -42.49
N PHE A 7 -75.14 5.06 -42.32
CA PHE A 7 -74.17 4.92 -43.42
C PHE A 7 -73.22 3.73 -43.19
N LEU A 8 -73.17 2.99 -44.25
CA LEU A 8 -72.45 1.72 -44.43
C LEU A 8 -70.96 1.92 -44.74
N ALA A 9 -70.18 1.00 -44.28
CA ALA A 9 -69.00 0.31 -44.90
C ALA A 9 -67.81 1.17 -45.37
N SER A 10 -66.68 0.84 -44.85
CA SER A 10 -65.55 0.34 -45.66
C SER A 10 -64.58 -0.44 -44.77
N CYS A 11 -64.27 -1.65 -45.15
CA CYS A 11 -63.14 -2.41 -44.65
C CYS A 11 -61.86 -1.79 -45.23
N ASP A 12 -60.93 -1.43 -44.42
CA ASP A 12 -59.52 -1.37 -44.79
C ASP A 12 -58.71 -2.13 -43.73
N ASP A 13 -57.99 -3.09 -44.23
CA ASP A 13 -57.14 -4.00 -43.57
C ASP A 13 -55.77 -3.35 -43.39
N ASP A 14 -55.53 -2.80 -42.19
CA ASP A 14 -54.17 -2.31 -41.82
C ASP A 14 -53.73 -2.98 -40.54
N SER A 15 -52.87 -3.98 -40.73
CA SER A 15 -52.09 -4.61 -39.66
C SER A 15 -51.27 -3.58 -38.91
N PRO A 16 -51.38 -3.44 -37.59
CA PRO A 16 -50.38 -2.71 -36.84
C PRO A 16 -49.11 -3.56 -36.72
N THR A 17 -48.07 -3.12 -37.43
CA THR A 17 -46.69 -3.54 -37.13
C THR A 17 -46.40 -3.19 -35.68
N GLY A 18 -46.47 -4.21 -34.81
CA GLY A 18 -46.02 -4.12 -33.44
C GLY A 18 -44.52 -3.83 -33.39
N SER A 19 -44.19 -2.57 -33.17
CA SER A 19 -42.81 -2.23 -32.73
C SER A 19 -42.56 -2.84 -31.36
N ASN A 20 -41.91 -3.97 -31.37
CA ASN A 20 -41.40 -4.62 -30.15
C ASN A 20 -40.22 -3.75 -29.65
N SER A 21 -40.51 -2.71 -28.88
CA SER A 21 -39.48 -1.97 -28.15
C SER A 21 -38.94 -2.90 -27.07
N THR A 22 -37.88 -3.62 -27.44
CA THR A 22 -37.07 -4.34 -26.47
C THR A 22 -36.38 -3.29 -25.60
N THR A 23 -36.99 -2.99 -24.44
CA THR A 23 -36.32 -2.20 -23.40
C THR A 23 -35.17 -3.07 -22.89
N THR A 24 -33.98 -2.86 -23.44
CA THR A 24 -32.75 -3.44 -22.88
C THR A 24 -32.53 -2.77 -21.54
N THR A 25 -32.97 -3.41 -20.46
CA THR A 25 -32.59 -3.02 -19.11
C THR A 25 -31.08 -3.28 -19.01
N THR A 26 -30.27 -2.26 -19.25
CA THR A 26 -28.85 -2.30 -18.94
C THR A 26 -28.75 -2.48 -17.42
N ALA A 27 -28.32 -3.64 -16.98
CA ALA A 27 -27.97 -3.85 -15.57
C ALA A 27 -27.00 -2.73 -15.17
N PRO A 28 -27.13 -2.14 -13.97
CA PRO A 28 -26.15 -1.19 -13.49
C PRO A 28 -24.79 -1.86 -13.57
N ALA A 29 -23.82 -1.18 -14.17
CA ALA A 29 -22.43 -1.65 -14.17
C ALA A 29 -22.04 -1.90 -12.71
N SER A 30 -21.54 -3.09 -12.43
CA SER A 30 -20.90 -3.34 -11.13
C SER A 30 -19.88 -2.22 -10.91
N PRO A 31 -19.83 -1.60 -9.73
CA PRO A 31 -18.80 -0.61 -9.45
C PRO A 31 -17.45 -1.24 -9.79
N SER A 32 -16.62 -0.51 -10.52
CA SER A 32 -15.23 -0.91 -10.76
C SER A 32 -14.60 -1.17 -9.40
N PRO A 33 -13.90 -2.28 -9.21
CA PRO A 33 -13.22 -2.53 -7.94
C PRO A 33 -12.31 -1.31 -7.67
N ALA A 34 -12.42 -0.76 -6.48
CA ALA A 34 -11.57 0.35 -6.10
C ALA A 34 -10.15 -0.19 -5.88
N ASN A 35 -9.17 0.51 -6.44
CA ASN A 35 -7.78 0.10 -6.38
C ASN A 35 -7.27 0.13 -4.93
N SER A 36 -6.42 -0.80 -4.62
CA SER A 36 -5.61 -0.84 -3.40
C SER A 36 -4.15 -1.02 -3.79
N PHE A 37 -3.25 -0.80 -2.86
CA PHE A 37 -1.83 -0.75 -3.16
C PHE A 37 -1.06 -1.66 -2.21
N LEU A 38 -0.23 -2.54 -2.77
CA LEU A 38 0.63 -3.42 -1.99
C LEU A 38 2.06 -3.35 -2.52
N ARG A 39 3.02 -3.13 -1.65
CA ARG A 39 4.45 -3.25 -1.96
C ARG A 39 5.14 -4.24 -1.04
N ALA A 40 6.34 -4.61 -1.40
CA ALA A 40 7.15 -5.55 -0.64
C ALA A 40 8.45 -4.92 -0.15
N ALA A 41 8.88 -5.28 1.05
CA ALA A 41 10.06 -4.75 1.69
C ALA A 41 10.80 -5.84 2.50
N PRO A 42 11.89 -6.44 1.99
CA PRO A 42 12.70 -7.37 2.76
C PRO A 42 13.56 -6.60 3.78
N MET A 43 13.09 -6.53 5.02
CA MET A 43 13.74 -5.83 6.13
C MET A 43 14.46 -6.77 7.10
N ALA A 44 14.35 -8.11 6.92
CA ALA A 44 15.11 -9.09 7.68
C ALA A 44 16.53 -9.20 7.13
N PHE A 45 17.54 -9.03 7.99
CA PHE A 45 18.96 -9.00 7.62
C PHE A 45 19.41 -10.25 6.83
N ASP A 46 18.97 -11.42 7.26
CA ASP A 46 19.39 -12.69 6.64
C ASP A 46 18.64 -13.03 5.35
N ALA A 47 17.61 -12.29 5.00
CA ALA A 47 16.78 -12.57 3.81
C ALA A 47 17.49 -12.28 2.47
N ARG A 48 18.59 -11.51 2.48
CA ARG A 48 19.39 -11.13 1.31
C ARG A 48 18.51 -10.56 0.18
N THR A 49 18.42 -11.28 -0.97
CA THR A 49 17.57 -10.91 -2.11
C THR A 49 16.44 -11.92 -2.24
N VAL A 50 15.23 -11.43 -2.41
CA VAL A 50 14.01 -12.24 -2.46
C VAL A 50 13.17 -11.95 -3.70
N ASP A 51 12.40 -12.95 -4.11
CA ASP A 51 11.24 -12.82 -4.99
C ASP A 51 9.98 -12.83 -4.13
N VAL A 52 9.01 -11.99 -4.46
CA VAL A 52 7.72 -11.95 -3.77
C VAL A 52 6.61 -12.33 -4.73
N VAL A 53 5.77 -13.26 -4.34
CA VAL A 53 4.61 -13.71 -5.10
C VAL A 53 3.35 -13.30 -4.35
N VAL A 54 2.47 -12.57 -5.04
CA VAL A 54 1.18 -12.12 -4.55
C VAL A 54 0.10 -12.87 -5.33
N ASN A 55 -0.65 -13.74 -4.65
CA ASN A 55 -1.67 -14.58 -5.24
C ASN A 55 -3.06 -14.08 -4.79
N GLY A 56 -3.91 -13.77 -5.75
CA GLY A 56 -5.31 -13.42 -5.54
C GLY A 56 -6.24 -14.20 -6.44
N ALA A 57 -7.53 -13.96 -6.35
CA ALA A 57 -8.55 -14.64 -7.15
C ALA A 57 -8.36 -14.40 -8.67
N SER A 58 -7.84 -13.23 -9.06
CA SER A 58 -7.58 -12.85 -10.45
C SER A 58 -6.25 -13.39 -11.00
N GLY A 59 -5.46 -14.12 -10.20
CA GLY A 59 -4.19 -14.69 -10.61
C GLY A 59 -3.03 -14.34 -9.68
N SER A 60 -1.81 -14.53 -10.20
CA SER A 60 -0.56 -14.33 -9.44
C SER A 60 0.28 -13.22 -10.07
N GLN A 61 0.77 -12.32 -9.25
CA GLN A 61 1.76 -11.30 -9.63
C GLN A 61 3.09 -11.57 -8.91
N THR A 62 4.19 -11.15 -9.53
CA THR A 62 5.52 -11.33 -8.95
C THR A 62 6.27 -10.01 -8.91
N ILE A 63 6.83 -9.72 -7.75
CA ILE A 63 7.84 -8.67 -7.56
C ILE A 63 9.17 -9.41 -7.42
N GLY A 64 10.10 -9.23 -8.36
CA GLY A 64 11.35 -9.99 -8.41
C GLY A 64 12.56 -9.23 -7.91
N ALA A 65 13.52 -9.97 -7.38
CA ALA A 65 14.88 -9.51 -7.04
C ALA A 65 14.94 -8.25 -6.15
N ILE A 66 14.21 -8.23 -5.04
CA ILE A 66 14.30 -7.14 -4.06
C ILE A 66 15.37 -7.50 -3.04
N SER A 67 16.37 -6.65 -2.88
CA SER A 67 17.43 -6.86 -1.90
C SER A 67 17.04 -6.33 -0.52
N TYR A 68 17.70 -6.88 0.51
CA TYR A 68 17.56 -6.43 1.90
C TYR A 68 17.64 -4.89 2.04
N GLY A 69 16.64 -4.31 2.69
CA GLY A 69 16.51 -2.88 2.90
C GLY A 69 16.11 -2.06 1.67
N GLN A 70 15.69 -2.71 0.60
CA GLN A 70 15.01 -2.07 -0.52
C GLN A 70 13.50 -2.17 -0.35
N VAL A 71 12.77 -1.24 -0.94
CA VAL A 71 11.31 -1.24 -1.00
C VAL A 71 10.91 -1.27 -2.47
N SER A 72 9.98 -2.15 -2.82
CA SER A 72 9.49 -2.24 -4.20
C SER A 72 8.59 -1.07 -4.57
N GLN A 73 8.30 -0.95 -5.86
CA GLN A 73 7.14 -0.19 -6.31
C GLN A 73 5.86 -0.87 -5.83
N TYR A 74 4.78 -0.12 -5.76
CA TYR A 74 3.46 -0.68 -5.46
C TYR A 74 2.93 -1.51 -6.63
N LEU A 75 2.30 -2.62 -6.29
CA LEU A 75 1.31 -3.28 -7.15
C LEU A 75 -0.03 -2.61 -6.90
N GLU A 76 -0.70 -2.23 -7.97
CA GLU A 76 -2.08 -1.81 -7.95
C GLU A 76 -2.97 -3.05 -8.07
N LEU A 77 -3.82 -3.26 -7.08
CA LEU A 77 -4.60 -4.47 -6.90
C LEU A 77 -6.07 -4.12 -6.59
N ASP A 78 -6.98 -5.01 -6.92
CA ASP A 78 -8.37 -4.88 -6.47
C ASP A 78 -8.47 -5.04 -4.94
N ALA A 79 -9.47 -4.40 -4.33
CA ALA A 79 -9.78 -4.64 -2.92
C ALA A 79 -10.25 -6.10 -2.73
N ALA A 80 -9.39 -6.93 -2.19
CA ALA A 80 -9.61 -8.37 -2.01
C ALA A 80 -8.60 -8.99 -1.02
N GLU A 81 -8.73 -10.28 -0.80
CA GLU A 81 -7.76 -11.08 -0.06
C GLU A 81 -6.66 -11.60 -0.97
N TYR A 82 -5.42 -11.47 -0.51
CA TYR A 82 -4.21 -11.90 -1.20
C TYR A 82 -3.32 -12.72 -0.29
N ARG A 83 -2.74 -13.80 -0.85
CA ARG A 83 -1.66 -14.55 -0.21
C ARG A 83 -0.33 -14.01 -0.68
N VAL A 84 0.49 -13.54 0.24
CA VAL A 84 1.83 -12.97 -0.01
C VAL A 84 2.87 -13.97 0.45
N GLN A 85 3.83 -14.29 -0.44
CA GLN A 85 4.87 -15.26 -0.19
C GLN A 85 6.23 -14.69 -0.58
N PHE A 86 7.21 -14.77 0.33
CA PHE A 86 8.60 -14.40 0.07
C PHE A 86 9.43 -15.64 -0.20
N PHE A 87 10.17 -15.66 -1.27
CA PHE A 87 11.02 -16.75 -1.68
C PHE A 87 12.48 -16.31 -1.81
N PRO A 88 13.48 -17.19 -1.60
CA PRO A 88 14.83 -16.92 -2.06
C PRO A 88 14.83 -16.65 -3.57
N VAL A 89 15.58 -15.65 -4.03
CA VAL A 89 15.61 -15.29 -5.44
C VAL A 89 15.92 -16.52 -6.33
N GLY A 90 15.07 -16.71 -7.35
CA GLY A 90 15.21 -17.82 -8.30
C GLY A 90 14.82 -19.20 -7.75
N ASN A 91 14.35 -19.33 -6.52
CA ASN A 91 13.92 -20.61 -5.92
C ASN A 91 12.54 -20.47 -5.28
N ARG A 92 11.53 -21.01 -5.94
CA ARG A 92 10.13 -20.98 -5.48
C ARG A 92 9.62 -22.31 -4.90
N THR A 93 10.53 -23.20 -4.51
CA THR A 93 10.14 -24.52 -3.97
C THR A 93 9.50 -24.41 -2.58
N ALA A 94 10.03 -23.53 -1.73
CA ALA A 94 9.52 -23.27 -0.40
C ALA A 94 9.67 -21.78 -0.06
N PRO A 95 8.61 -21.11 0.41
CA PRO A 95 8.72 -19.74 0.85
C PRO A 95 9.55 -19.63 2.14
N LEU A 96 10.22 -18.49 2.30
CA LEU A 96 10.87 -18.09 3.57
C LEU A 96 9.79 -17.79 4.62
N ALA A 97 8.73 -17.11 4.18
CA ALA A 97 7.55 -16.81 4.97
C ALA A 97 6.36 -16.58 4.03
N GLU A 98 5.16 -16.75 4.58
CA GLU A 98 3.90 -16.47 3.87
C GLU A 98 2.83 -15.95 4.83
N THR A 99 1.96 -15.09 4.31
CA THR A 99 0.82 -14.55 5.05
C THR A 99 -0.35 -14.27 4.10
N THR A 100 -1.52 -14.02 4.69
CA THR A 100 -2.70 -13.53 3.96
C THR A 100 -2.98 -12.10 4.40
N VAL A 101 -3.26 -11.21 3.43
CA VAL A 101 -3.64 -9.82 3.66
C VAL A 101 -4.95 -9.54 2.95
N THR A 102 -5.86 -8.85 3.64
CA THR A 102 -7.08 -8.31 3.03
C THR A 102 -6.85 -6.83 2.75
N LEU A 103 -6.92 -6.45 1.48
CA LEU A 103 -6.80 -5.06 1.06
C LEU A 103 -8.19 -4.44 0.92
N SER A 104 -8.37 -3.27 1.50
CA SER A 104 -9.55 -2.43 1.32
C SER A 104 -9.31 -1.41 0.21
N ALA A 105 -10.40 -0.84 -0.32
CA ALA A 105 -10.33 0.23 -1.30
C ALA A 105 -9.47 1.41 -0.78
N ASP A 106 -8.65 1.97 -1.66
CA ASP A 106 -7.73 3.10 -1.40
C ASP A 106 -6.68 2.84 -0.31
N GLN A 107 -6.58 1.61 0.20
CA GLN A 107 -5.58 1.25 1.20
C GLN A 107 -4.22 1.01 0.56
N ALA A 108 -3.16 1.50 1.20
CA ALA A 108 -1.77 1.21 0.85
C ALA A 108 -1.09 0.44 1.97
N MET A 109 -0.46 -0.69 1.62
CA MET A 109 0.18 -1.59 2.57
C MET A 109 1.58 -1.98 2.12
N THR A 110 2.47 -2.17 3.07
CA THR A 110 3.78 -2.78 2.88
C THR A 110 3.80 -4.18 3.51
N ALA A 111 4.01 -5.22 2.69
CA ALA A 111 4.39 -6.53 3.19
C ALA A 111 5.88 -6.54 3.48
N ALA A 112 6.25 -6.46 4.75
CA ALA A 112 7.64 -6.42 5.19
C ALA A 112 8.08 -7.81 5.68
N LEU A 113 9.14 -8.37 5.08
CA LEU A 113 9.80 -9.56 5.63
C LEU A 113 10.70 -9.10 6.77
N VAL A 114 10.40 -9.49 7.98
CA VAL A 114 11.00 -8.99 9.23
C VAL A 114 11.54 -10.14 10.09
N GLY A 115 12.31 -9.80 11.09
CA GLY A 115 12.85 -10.76 12.06
C GLY A 115 14.38 -10.81 12.06
N ALA A 116 14.95 -11.47 13.08
CA ALA A 116 16.39 -11.64 13.24
C ALA A 116 16.83 -13.10 13.00
N SER A 117 16.39 -14.04 13.83
CA SER A 117 16.76 -15.47 13.71
C SER A 117 15.71 -16.29 13.00
N ALA A 118 14.47 -15.85 13.02
CA ALA A 118 13.36 -16.38 12.24
C ALA A 118 12.72 -15.22 11.51
N VAL A 119 12.32 -15.45 10.27
CA VAL A 119 11.66 -14.44 9.46
C VAL A 119 10.16 -14.66 9.43
N ASP A 120 9.41 -13.57 9.41
CA ASP A 120 7.96 -13.54 9.29
C ASP A 120 7.56 -12.35 8.40
N ILE A 121 6.30 -12.26 8.02
CA ILE A 121 5.77 -11.15 7.26
C ILE A 121 4.90 -10.28 8.16
N ALA A 122 5.32 -9.04 8.37
CA ALA A 122 4.48 -7.99 8.93
C ALA A 122 3.77 -7.24 7.82
N ILE A 123 2.47 -7.01 7.99
CA ILE A 123 1.70 -6.11 7.12
C ILE A 123 1.65 -4.77 7.82
N LEU A 124 2.26 -3.78 7.20
CA LEU A 124 2.39 -2.41 7.70
C LEU A 124 1.50 -1.49 6.87
N GLU A 125 0.71 -0.66 7.51
CA GLU A 125 -0.09 0.35 6.83
C GLU A 125 0.78 1.52 6.41
N ASP A 126 0.65 1.95 5.16
CA ASP A 126 1.31 3.13 4.62
C ASP A 126 0.31 4.29 4.64
N ASP A 127 0.22 4.99 5.77
CA ASP A 127 -0.69 6.12 5.91
C ASP A 127 -0.25 7.32 5.06
N ARG A 128 -1.23 8.13 4.64
CA ARG A 128 -1.06 9.21 3.68
C ARG A 128 -1.83 10.43 4.08
N ILE A 129 -1.34 11.59 3.67
CA ILE A 129 -2.08 12.84 3.71
C ILE A 129 -2.51 13.26 2.31
N GLU A 130 -3.63 13.94 2.21
CA GLU A 130 -4.10 14.57 0.98
C GLU A 130 -3.69 16.04 0.98
N SER A 131 -2.42 16.33 0.72
CA SER A 131 -1.91 17.70 0.65
C SER A 131 -1.06 17.87 -0.61
N SER A 132 -1.36 18.86 -1.43
CA SER A 132 -0.54 19.21 -2.59
C SER A 132 0.57 20.21 -2.25
N ALA A 133 0.55 20.78 -1.06
CA ALA A 133 1.50 21.81 -0.62
C ALA A 133 2.59 21.29 0.33
N SER A 134 2.31 20.20 1.03
CA SER A 134 3.20 19.58 2.01
C SER A 134 3.65 18.21 1.53
N ALA A 135 4.72 17.68 2.09
CA ALA A 135 5.06 16.26 2.04
C ALA A 135 4.37 15.54 3.21
N GLY A 136 3.77 14.39 2.95
CA GLY A 136 3.32 13.47 3.99
C GLY A 136 4.46 12.58 4.43
N VAL A 137 4.65 12.38 5.72
CA VAL A 137 5.69 11.49 6.23
C VAL A 137 5.10 10.62 7.32
N ALA A 138 5.26 9.30 7.19
CA ALA A 138 4.97 8.31 8.21
C ALA A 138 6.24 7.53 8.56
N MET A 139 6.23 6.78 9.66
CA MET A 139 7.35 5.94 10.08
C MET A 139 6.90 4.51 10.36
N ALA A 140 7.74 3.54 10.02
CA ALA A 140 7.62 2.15 10.40
C ALA A 140 8.93 1.65 11.03
N ASN A 141 8.87 1.05 12.21
CA ASN A 141 10.04 0.49 12.88
C ASN A 141 10.12 -1.02 12.63
N THR A 142 11.12 -1.46 11.87
CA THR A 142 11.34 -2.87 11.54
C THR A 142 12.61 -3.46 12.15
N ILE A 143 13.25 -2.78 13.12
CA ILE A 143 14.44 -3.26 13.81
C ILE A 143 14.06 -4.22 14.95
N PRO A 144 14.31 -5.54 14.82
CA PRO A 144 13.75 -6.52 15.75
C PRO A 144 14.48 -6.62 17.09
N ASP A 145 15.75 -6.23 17.15
CA ASP A 145 16.65 -6.46 18.28
C ASP A 145 17.09 -5.18 18.99
N PHE A 146 16.48 -4.04 18.69
CA PHE A 146 16.73 -2.81 19.42
C PHE A 146 15.88 -2.77 20.70
N PRO A 147 16.51 -2.56 21.89
CA PRO A 147 15.85 -2.81 23.17
C PRO A 147 14.93 -1.68 23.65
N ALA A 148 14.62 -0.71 22.80
CA ALA A 148 13.77 0.44 23.12
C ALA A 148 13.01 0.90 21.90
N PRO A 149 11.89 1.64 22.05
CA PRO A 149 11.28 2.37 20.94
C PRO A 149 12.25 3.40 20.33
N LEU A 150 11.91 3.87 19.16
CA LEU A 150 12.68 4.87 18.40
C LEU A 150 11.92 6.18 18.26
N ASP A 151 12.65 7.29 18.32
CA ASP A 151 12.19 8.59 17.89
C ASP A 151 12.77 8.90 16.52
N ALA A 152 11.98 9.51 15.62
CA ALA A 152 12.47 10.08 14.36
C ALA A 152 12.52 11.61 14.48
N VAL A 153 13.71 12.17 14.28
CA VAL A 153 13.98 13.60 14.52
C VAL A 153 14.60 14.23 13.28
N ILE A 154 14.11 15.38 12.86
CA ILE A 154 14.81 16.22 11.90
C ILE A 154 16.04 16.82 12.61
N LEU A 155 17.24 16.62 12.06
CA LEU A 155 18.47 17.17 12.66
C LEU A 155 18.39 18.69 12.71
N ASN A 156 18.55 19.24 13.90
CA ASN A 156 18.38 20.67 14.22
C ASN A 156 16.93 21.19 14.02
N GLY A 157 15.96 20.30 14.01
CA GLY A 157 14.54 20.57 13.85
C GLY A 157 13.67 19.82 14.86
N PRO A 158 12.37 19.71 14.58
CA PRO A 158 11.44 19.02 15.47
C PRO A 158 11.62 17.51 15.46
N THR A 159 11.13 16.86 16.52
CA THR A 159 10.82 15.44 16.50
C THR A 159 9.57 15.23 15.64
N LEU A 160 9.64 14.32 14.68
CA LEU A 160 8.50 13.94 13.85
C LEU A 160 7.65 12.87 14.53
N PHE A 161 8.30 11.85 15.05
CA PHE A 161 7.64 10.72 15.69
C PHE A 161 8.36 10.34 16.99
N GLU A 162 7.60 9.93 17.99
CA GLU A 162 8.11 9.57 19.32
C GLU A 162 7.64 8.17 19.71
N ASN A 163 8.51 7.42 20.35
CA ASN A 163 8.21 6.12 20.97
C ASN A 163 7.69 5.05 20.00
N VAL A 164 8.17 5.01 18.76
CA VAL A 164 7.74 4.02 17.77
C VAL A 164 8.37 2.66 18.09
N GLY A 165 7.55 1.72 18.56
CA GLY A 165 7.96 0.36 18.90
C GLY A 165 8.21 -0.53 17.70
N TYR A 166 8.77 -1.73 17.93
CA TYR A 166 9.00 -2.72 16.87
C TYR A 166 7.66 -3.13 16.22
N LEU A 167 7.61 -3.11 14.88
CA LEU A 167 6.43 -3.35 14.02
C LEU A 167 5.29 -2.34 14.19
N GLU A 168 5.54 -1.23 14.85
CA GLU A 168 4.60 -0.12 14.86
C GLU A 168 4.80 0.79 13.65
N THR A 169 3.67 1.31 13.14
CA THR A 169 3.58 2.37 12.15
C THR A 169 2.94 3.59 12.77
N THR A 170 3.25 4.77 12.24
CA THR A 170 2.66 6.03 12.69
C THR A 170 1.68 6.55 11.66
N ASP A 171 0.73 7.38 12.10
CA ASP A 171 -0.02 8.22 11.19
C ASP A 171 0.93 9.17 10.43
N ALA A 172 0.56 9.53 9.19
CA ALA A 172 1.34 10.47 8.41
C ALA A 172 1.18 11.90 8.94
N THR A 173 2.29 12.62 9.00
CA THR A 173 2.33 14.04 9.39
C THR A 173 2.77 14.91 8.23
N GLU A 174 2.33 16.17 8.20
CA GLU A 174 2.75 17.15 7.22
C GLU A 174 4.14 17.68 7.50
N VAL A 175 5.00 17.67 6.50
CA VAL A 175 6.34 18.26 6.55
C VAL A 175 6.48 19.27 5.40
N ILE A 176 7.09 20.42 5.67
CA ILE A 176 7.39 21.41 4.63
C ILE A 176 8.34 20.78 3.61
N PRO A 177 8.08 20.91 2.29
CA PRO A 177 8.98 20.38 1.28
C PRO A 177 10.41 20.91 1.40
N GLY A 178 11.41 20.06 1.23
CA GLY A 178 12.80 20.44 1.38
C GLY A 178 13.76 19.27 1.53
N ASN A 179 15.03 19.59 1.71
CA ASN A 179 16.08 18.58 1.94
C ASN A 179 16.37 18.47 3.44
N TYR A 180 16.32 17.25 3.95
CA TYR A 180 16.41 16.94 5.37
C TYR A 180 17.48 15.92 5.71
N THR A 181 17.98 16.03 6.93
CA THR A 181 18.69 14.96 7.63
C THR A 181 17.79 14.43 8.72
N ILE A 182 17.48 13.14 8.68
CA ILE A 182 16.66 12.48 9.69
C ILE A 182 17.54 11.56 10.54
N GLN A 183 17.39 11.67 11.85
CA GLN A 183 18.02 10.78 12.82
C GLN A 183 16.97 9.90 13.49
N LEU A 184 17.24 8.60 13.54
CA LEU A 184 16.60 7.72 14.48
C LEU A 184 17.36 7.81 15.81
N ARG A 185 16.65 7.97 16.90
CA ARG A 185 17.22 8.05 18.25
C ARG A 185 16.53 7.02 19.15
N ARG A 186 17.24 6.62 20.20
CA ARG A 186 16.60 5.92 21.32
C ARG A 186 15.55 6.85 21.92
N ALA A 187 14.32 6.38 22.06
CA ALA A 187 13.21 7.17 22.56
C ALA A 187 13.53 7.90 23.88
N GLY A 188 13.18 9.18 23.93
CA GLY A 188 13.40 10.05 25.06
C GLY A 188 14.87 10.42 25.32
N THR A 189 15.79 10.16 24.38
CA THR A 189 17.21 10.51 24.52
C THR A 189 17.77 11.23 23.30
N SER A 190 18.98 11.74 23.39
CA SER A 190 19.72 12.29 22.23
C SER A 190 20.65 11.27 21.56
N GLU A 191 20.63 10.01 21.99
CA GLU A 191 21.46 8.92 21.43
C GLU A 191 21.01 8.59 20.01
N ALA A 192 21.83 8.93 19.01
CA ALA A 192 21.54 8.61 17.62
C ALA A 192 21.82 7.13 17.34
N VAL A 193 20.83 6.43 16.81
CA VAL A 193 20.89 5.01 16.39
C VAL A 193 21.26 4.93 14.91
N ALA A 194 20.70 5.81 14.08
CA ALA A 194 20.99 5.91 12.65
C ALA A 194 20.76 7.33 12.16
N THR A 195 21.42 7.69 11.07
CA THR A 195 21.25 9.02 10.44
C THR A 195 21.22 8.84 8.93
N SER A 196 20.24 9.47 8.29
CA SER A 196 20.14 9.58 6.83
C SER A 196 20.16 11.05 6.43
N THR A 197 20.97 11.37 5.45
CA THR A 197 21.18 12.75 4.95
C THR A 197 20.68 12.89 3.53
N GLY A 198 20.33 14.13 3.12
CA GLY A 198 19.95 14.42 1.75
C GLY A 198 18.60 13.83 1.35
N LEU A 199 17.68 13.72 2.28
CA LEU A 199 16.31 13.24 2.01
C LEU A 199 15.50 14.38 1.41
N ASP A 200 15.18 14.27 0.13
CA ASP A 200 14.37 15.25 -0.60
C ASP A 200 12.88 14.90 -0.43
N LEU A 201 12.18 15.74 0.31
CA LEU A 201 10.73 15.62 0.52
C LEU A 201 10.02 16.61 -0.40
N ALA A 202 9.34 16.10 -1.41
CA ALA A 202 8.62 16.90 -2.40
C ALA A 202 7.18 17.19 -1.95
N ALA A 203 6.67 18.36 -2.34
CA ALA A 203 5.26 18.70 -2.14
C ALA A 203 4.33 17.71 -2.85
N GLY A 204 3.21 17.38 -2.23
CA GLY A 204 2.22 16.46 -2.78
C GLY A 204 2.66 15.00 -2.84
N THR A 205 3.74 14.64 -2.15
CA THR A 205 4.26 13.27 -2.12
C THR A 205 4.25 12.75 -0.69
N ASN A 206 3.76 11.53 -0.52
CA ASN A 206 3.82 10.82 0.75
C ASN A 206 5.06 9.93 0.81
N TYR A 207 5.61 9.77 1.98
CA TYR A 207 6.80 8.98 2.25
C TYR A 207 6.64 8.13 3.51
N THR A 208 7.17 6.91 3.47
CA THR A 208 7.33 6.08 4.67
C THR A 208 8.81 5.99 5.01
N ILE A 209 9.18 6.36 6.23
CA ILE A 209 10.50 6.18 6.80
C ILE A 209 10.53 4.81 7.46
N PHE A 210 11.38 3.91 6.98
CA PHE A 210 11.63 2.63 7.61
C PHE A 210 12.91 2.70 8.46
N ALA A 211 12.78 2.36 9.73
CA ALA A 211 13.92 2.01 10.57
C ALA A 211 14.30 0.57 10.26
N VAL A 212 15.47 0.34 9.66
CA VAL A 212 15.90 -0.95 9.14
C VAL A 212 17.23 -1.33 9.74
N GLY A 213 17.46 -2.62 9.95
CA GLY A 213 18.74 -3.14 10.38
C GLY A 213 18.63 -4.02 11.60
N SER A 214 19.79 -4.26 12.22
CA SER A 214 19.95 -5.06 13.44
C SER A 214 21.02 -4.44 14.30
N LEU A 215 20.76 -4.32 15.59
CA LEU A 215 21.77 -3.90 16.57
C LEU A 215 22.93 -4.89 16.62
N ALA A 216 22.63 -6.19 16.58
CA ALA A 216 23.64 -7.24 16.63
C ALA A 216 24.61 -7.19 15.42
N HIS A 217 24.15 -6.73 14.26
CA HIS A 217 24.97 -6.61 13.05
C HIS A 217 25.54 -5.19 12.86
N GLY A 218 25.07 -4.21 13.60
CA GLY A 218 25.56 -2.83 13.53
C GLY A 218 25.24 -2.13 12.19
N ASP A 219 24.16 -2.55 11.50
CA ASP A 219 23.79 -2.05 10.17
C ASP A 219 22.51 -1.22 10.18
N MET A 220 22.13 -0.69 11.35
CA MET A 220 20.94 0.12 11.51
C MET A 220 21.00 1.38 10.63
N ARG A 221 19.93 1.61 9.89
CA ARG A 221 19.83 2.72 8.94
C ARG A 221 18.38 3.17 8.73
N VAL A 222 18.24 4.34 8.12
CA VAL A 222 16.98 4.85 7.61
C VAL A 222 16.84 4.48 6.14
N VAL A 223 15.71 3.95 5.76
CA VAL A 223 15.28 3.80 4.37
C VAL A 223 14.03 4.62 4.18
N ILE A 224 13.94 5.39 3.10
CA ILE A 224 12.75 6.15 2.77
C ILE A 224 12.18 5.66 1.44
N ALA A 225 10.89 5.53 1.37
CA ALA A 225 10.19 5.15 0.15
C ALA A 225 8.94 6.01 -0.02
N SER A 226 8.65 6.42 -1.26
CA SER A 226 7.41 7.13 -1.57
C SER A 226 6.21 6.21 -1.41
N ALA A 227 5.11 6.75 -0.89
CA ALA A 227 3.79 6.13 -0.87
C ALA A 227 2.94 6.65 -2.05
N PRO A 228 1.90 5.92 -2.48
CA PRO A 228 1.09 6.25 -3.64
C PRO A 228 0.21 7.47 -3.41
#